data_807ae0aeec2481567d0fe11b48f695e5
#
_entry.id   807ae0aeec2481567d0fe11b48f695e5
#
_cell.length_a   1.000
_cell.length_b   1.000
_cell.length_c   1.000
_cell.angle_alpha   90.00
_cell.angle_beta   90.00
_cell.angle_gamma   90.00
#
_symmetry.space_group_name_H-M   'P 1'
#
loop_
_entity.id
_entity.type
_entity.pdbx_description
1 polymer ?
#
loop_
_entity_poly.entity_id
_entity_poly.type
_entity_poly.pdbx_seq_one_letter_code
_entity_poly.pdbx_strand_id
1 'polypeptide(L)'
;MIYLIRWLIGKLRRRTTSPAVALSGRDEPAVHARGERFVTPRKVAASDAVKGDGEVGGAPALSALGLGKRFGDRVAFDDVSFEIGHGEVFGFLGPNGAGKTTTVRTLGTLIAPTSGSATVAGIALTPDNGVEIRRRISIMPESPGLYLRLSVTENLACFADLYEAPNPGDRVDRALRAVNLADRASDACGSLSKGLRQRVALARALLNDPQVLFLDEPTSGLDPVAARDVHELIDALRRSGVTIFLTTHRLEEAERLCDRVAILNTTLRTIGRPDDLRDQLFAKTLTVRTLIPLSEPGRVFADLPAVDGWRQDGARDYVLAVSDSTLAAPAVTRALVQAGADVLSIGESHHSLEDVYLELINEDEEARRR
;
A
#
# COMPACT_ATOMS: atom_id res chain seq x y z
N MET A 1 -37.38 -4.57 -4.31
CA MET A 1 -36.05 -4.93 -3.81
C MET A 1 -35.64 -4.17 -2.54
N ILE A 2 -36.12 -2.95 -2.33
CA ILE A 2 -35.82 -2.12 -1.11
C ILE A 2 -36.54 -2.64 0.14
N TYR A 3 -37.70 -3.24 0.05
CA TYR A 3 -38.48 -3.78 1.16
C TYR A 3 -37.89 -5.06 1.78
N LEU A 4 -37.17 -5.85 1.01
CA LEU A 4 -36.57 -7.12 1.49
C LEU A 4 -35.34 -6.87 2.38
N ILE A 5 -34.59 -5.82 2.10
CA ILE A 5 -33.38 -5.43 2.85
C ILE A 5 -33.74 -4.85 4.22
N ARG A 6 -34.84 -4.09 4.33
CA ARG A 6 -35.34 -3.58 5.61
C ARG A 6 -35.88 -4.66 6.55
N TRP A 7 -36.42 -5.73 6.01
CA TRP A 7 -36.93 -6.87 6.78
C TRP A 7 -35.78 -7.72 7.39
N LEU A 8 -34.67 -7.91 6.64
CA LEU A 8 -33.47 -8.64 7.14
C LEU A 8 -32.75 -7.91 8.26
N ILE A 9 -32.63 -6.58 8.20
CA ILE A 9 -31.97 -5.76 9.23
C ILE A 9 -32.79 -5.73 10.53
N GLY A 10 -34.12 -5.82 10.44
CA GLY A 10 -35.00 -5.87 11.62
C GLY A 10 -34.94 -7.20 12.40
N LYS A 11 -34.53 -8.30 11.78
CA LYS A 11 -34.47 -9.63 12.40
C LYS A 11 -33.14 -9.92 13.11
N LEU A 12 -32.06 -9.23 12.75
CA LEU A 12 -30.74 -9.36 13.38
C LEU A 12 -30.59 -8.58 14.69
N ARG A 13 -31.52 -7.66 15.00
CA ARG A 13 -31.50 -6.85 16.26
C ARG A 13 -32.20 -7.48 17.45
N ARG A 14 -32.75 -8.69 17.35
CA ARG A 14 -33.46 -9.37 18.46
C ARG A 14 -32.88 -10.76 18.73
N ARG A 15 -31.62 -10.86 19.07
CA ARG A 15 -31.05 -12.02 19.79
C ARG A 15 -29.61 -11.67 20.18
N THR A 16 -29.46 -11.08 21.38
CA THR A 16 -28.33 -11.35 22.29
C THR A 16 -28.55 -10.50 23.55
N THR A 17 -29.41 -10.96 24.40
CA THR A 17 -29.28 -10.71 25.84
C THR A 17 -28.96 -12.05 26.46
N SER A 18 -27.72 -12.23 26.84
CA SER A 18 -27.29 -13.29 27.75
C SER A 18 -26.49 -12.67 28.91
N PRO A 19 -26.61 -13.16 30.12
CA PRO A 19 -26.31 -12.42 31.34
C PRO A 19 -24.79 -12.36 31.58
N ALA A 20 -24.37 -11.24 32.19
CA ALA A 20 -23.04 -11.01 32.68
C ALA A 20 -22.67 -12.07 33.75
N VAL A 21 -21.70 -12.92 33.41
CA VAL A 21 -20.96 -13.71 34.39
C VAL A 21 -19.79 -12.83 34.83
N ALA A 22 -19.83 -12.43 36.11
CA ALA A 22 -18.72 -11.79 36.78
C ALA A 22 -17.54 -12.79 36.85
N LEU A 23 -16.49 -12.60 36.08
CA LEU A 23 -15.22 -13.25 36.27
C LEU A 23 -14.34 -12.32 37.12
N SER A 24 -14.21 -12.70 38.37
CA SER A 24 -13.23 -12.18 39.31
C SER A 24 -11.79 -12.45 38.83
N GLY A 25 -10.90 -11.45 38.99
CA GLY A 25 -9.47 -11.62 39.17
C GLY A 25 -8.74 -12.22 38.00
N ARG A 26 -8.25 -11.38 37.08
CA ARG A 26 -7.07 -11.69 36.28
C ARG A 26 -5.93 -10.85 36.82
N ASP A 27 -4.93 -11.55 37.37
CA ASP A 27 -3.64 -10.96 37.72
C ASP A 27 -3.06 -10.28 36.50
N GLU A 28 -2.80 -8.98 36.62
CA GLU A 28 -2.01 -8.24 35.63
C GLU A 28 -0.61 -8.87 35.58
N PRO A 29 -0.05 -9.11 34.39
CA PRO A 29 1.32 -9.61 34.26
C PRO A 29 2.27 -8.56 34.83
N ALA A 30 3.10 -8.96 35.80
CA ALA A 30 4.08 -8.12 36.43
C ALA A 30 5.09 -7.58 35.39
N VAL A 31 5.02 -6.28 35.14
CA VAL A 31 5.98 -5.54 34.33
C VAL A 31 7.22 -5.32 35.19
N HIS A 32 8.27 -6.12 34.98
CA HIS A 32 9.58 -5.85 35.53
C HIS A 32 10.39 -4.99 34.56
N ALA A 33 10.27 -3.66 34.72
CA ALA A 33 10.98 -2.71 33.89
C ALA A 33 12.03 -1.92 34.70
N ARG A 34 13.23 -1.81 34.15
CA ARG A 34 13.99 -0.57 34.31
C ARG A 34 13.34 0.46 33.37
N GLY A 35 12.45 1.31 33.91
CA GLY A 35 11.95 2.50 33.27
C GLY A 35 11.20 2.27 31.95
N GLU A 36 9.95 2.59 31.95
CA GLU A 36 9.02 2.68 30.83
C GLU A 36 9.68 3.18 29.54
N ARG A 37 10.04 2.28 28.64
CA ARG A 37 10.37 2.57 27.25
C ARG A 37 9.86 1.46 26.33
N PHE A 38 8.60 1.03 26.48
CA PHE A 38 7.87 0.60 25.31
C PHE A 38 7.39 1.89 24.66
N VAL A 39 8.09 2.26 23.60
CA VAL A 39 7.99 3.56 22.94
C VAL A 39 6.57 3.81 22.49
N THR A 40 5.92 4.82 23.04
CA THR A 40 4.82 5.50 22.36
C THR A 40 5.27 5.91 20.97
N PRO A 41 4.47 5.66 19.93
CA PRO A 41 4.83 6.00 18.54
C PRO A 41 5.23 7.46 18.45
N ARG A 42 6.37 7.70 17.79
CA ARG A 42 6.91 9.03 17.60
C ARG A 42 6.04 9.73 16.56
N LYS A 43 5.41 10.84 16.89
CA LYS A 43 4.67 11.67 15.93
C LYS A 43 5.58 12.01 14.75
N VAL A 44 5.27 11.45 13.59
CA VAL A 44 5.91 11.82 12.33
C VAL A 44 5.16 13.04 11.79
N ALA A 45 5.79 14.21 11.82
CA ALA A 45 5.23 15.40 11.19
C ALA A 45 5.33 15.25 9.66
N ALA A 46 4.21 15.37 8.96
CA ALA A 46 4.14 15.30 7.49
C ALA A 46 5.06 16.31 6.77
N SER A 47 5.57 17.32 7.48
CA SER A 47 6.46 18.34 6.92
C SER A 47 7.88 17.85 6.57
N ASP A 48 8.35 16.75 7.17
CA ASP A 48 9.71 16.26 6.97
C ASP A 48 9.82 15.22 5.84
N ALA A 49 8.69 14.74 5.35
CA ALA A 49 8.60 13.67 4.34
C ALA A 49 8.74 14.14 2.88
N VAL A 50 8.82 15.45 2.62
CA VAL A 50 8.82 16.03 1.27
C VAL A 50 10.18 15.92 0.57
N LYS A 51 11.28 15.71 1.30
CA LYS A 51 12.61 15.54 0.72
C LYS A 51 13.00 14.07 0.75
N GLY A 52 12.85 13.38 -0.37
CA GLY A 52 13.46 12.07 -0.58
C GLY A 52 14.99 12.18 -0.54
N ASP A 53 15.64 11.36 0.28
CA ASP A 53 17.09 11.17 0.30
C ASP A 53 17.57 10.41 -0.96
N GLY A 54 17.38 11.04 -2.11
CA GLY A 54 17.86 10.58 -3.38
C GLY A 54 18.16 11.78 -4.25
N GLU A 55 19.39 12.30 -4.17
CA GLU A 55 19.96 13.21 -5.17
C GLU A 55 20.02 12.50 -6.53
N VAL A 56 18.89 12.42 -7.21
CA VAL A 56 18.87 12.29 -8.68
C VAL A 56 18.61 13.70 -9.20
N GLY A 57 19.66 14.37 -9.66
CA GLY A 57 19.68 15.77 -10.09
C GLY A 57 18.85 16.04 -11.37
N GLY A 58 17.56 15.71 -11.36
CA GLY A 58 16.60 15.97 -12.43
C GLY A 58 15.24 16.37 -11.86
N ALA A 59 14.41 17.07 -12.66
CA ALA A 59 13.03 17.38 -12.29
C ALA A 59 12.24 16.07 -12.07
N PRO A 60 11.32 16.00 -11.06
CA PRO A 60 10.54 14.81 -10.80
C PRO A 60 9.60 14.46 -11.98
N ALA A 61 9.32 13.17 -12.17
CA ALA A 61 8.34 12.71 -13.15
C ALA A 61 6.92 13.19 -12.83
N LEU A 62 6.61 13.30 -11.54
CA LEU A 62 5.36 13.84 -11.04
C LEU A 62 5.59 14.57 -9.73
N SER A 63 4.97 15.74 -9.55
CA SER A 63 4.95 16.46 -8.27
C SER A 63 3.58 17.06 -8.00
N ALA A 64 3.20 17.15 -6.73
CA ALA A 64 2.02 17.83 -6.23
C ALA A 64 2.39 18.68 -5.03
N LEU A 65 1.81 19.88 -4.91
CA LEU A 65 2.03 20.80 -3.81
C LEU A 65 0.70 21.38 -3.34
N GLY A 66 0.30 21.04 -2.11
CA GLY A 66 -0.96 21.49 -1.51
C GLY A 66 -2.20 21.13 -2.35
N LEU A 67 -2.12 20.02 -3.12
CA LEU A 67 -3.16 19.65 -4.06
C LEU A 67 -4.42 19.23 -3.29
N GLY A 68 -5.58 19.80 -3.70
CA GLY A 68 -6.86 19.50 -3.08
C GLY A 68 -8.00 19.45 -4.08
N LYS A 69 -9.04 18.65 -3.74
CA LYS A 69 -10.28 18.54 -4.51
C LYS A 69 -11.51 18.50 -3.62
N ARG A 70 -12.45 19.40 -3.92
CA ARG A 70 -13.76 19.46 -3.27
C ARG A 70 -14.87 19.34 -4.32
N PHE A 71 -15.97 18.74 -3.96
CA PHE A 71 -17.21 18.66 -4.73
C PHE A 71 -18.35 19.25 -3.87
N GLY A 72 -18.66 20.53 -4.08
CA GLY A 72 -19.51 21.27 -3.14
C GLY A 72 -18.89 21.24 -1.73
N ASP A 73 -19.65 20.81 -0.74
CA ASP A 73 -19.19 20.72 0.66
C ASP A 73 -18.34 19.48 0.95
N ARG A 74 -18.34 18.49 0.05
CA ARG A 74 -17.59 17.25 0.24
C ARG A 74 -16.12 17.43 -0.16
N VAL A 75 -15.22 17.26 0.78
CA VAL A 75 -13.78 17.15 0.52
C VAL A 75 -13.49 15.73 0.04
N ALA A 76 -12.87 15.62 -1.14
CA ALA A 76 -12.40 14.33 -1.65
C ALA A 76 -10.97 14.04 -1.17
N PHE A 77 -10.10 15.03 -1.24
CA PHE A 77 -8.76 15.06 -0.62
C PHE A 77 -8.32 16.53 -0.48
N ASP A 78 -7.41 16.79 0.45
CA ASP A 78 -6.95 18.15 0.78
C ASP A 78 -5.48 18.14 1.19
N ASP A 79 -4.76 19.20 0.82
CA ASP A 79 -3.35 19.47 1.19
C ASP A 79 -2.41 18.28 0.92
N VAL A 80 -2.49 17.71 -0.28
CA VAL A 80 -1.66 16.58 -0.69
C VAL A 80 -0.41 17.09 -1.39
N SER A 81 0.77 16.79 -0.81
CA SER A 81 2.07 17.20 -1.34
C SER A 81 3.02 16.00 -1.41
N PHE A 82 3.58 15.73 -2.61
CA PHE A 82 4.54 14.66 -2.83
C PHE A 82 5.30 14.84 -4.15
N GLU A 83 6.41 14.12 -4.30
CA GLU A 83 7.19 14.03 -5.52
C GLU A 83 7.50 12.57 -5.86
N ILE A 84 7.55 12.24 -7.15
CA ILE A 84 7.85 10.91 -7.68
C ILE A 84 8.99 11.03 -8.68
N GLY A 85 10.03 10.23 -8.49
CA GLY A 85 11.16 10.13 -9.39
C GLY A 85 10.83 9.41 -10.70
N HIS A 86 11.70 9.55 -11.71
CA HIS A 86 11.58 8.79 -12.95
C HIS A 86 11.85 7.30 -12.69
N GLY A 87 11.00 6.42 -13.24
CA GLY A 87 11.10 4.96 -13.08
C GLY A 87 10.71 4.43 -11.70
N GLU A 88 10.23 5.29 -10.81
CA GLU A 88 9.74 4.92 -9.48
C GLU A 88 8.35 4.29 -9.55
N VAL A 89 8.09 3.26 -8.73
CA VAL A 89 6.75 2.76 -8.43
C VAL A 89 6.31 3.36 -7.11
N PHE A 90 5.35 4.27 -7.17
CA PHE A 90 4.82 4.98 -6.02
C PHE A 90 3.42 4.48 -5.66
N GLY A 91 3.27 3.94 -4.45
CA GLY A 91 2.02 3.43 -3.91
C GLY A 91 1.21 4.53 -3.23
N PHE A 92 -0.06 4.67 -3.60
CA PHE A 92 -1.00 5.62 -2.98
C PHE A 92 -2.09 4.84 -2.25
N LEU A 93 -1.94 4.70 -0.93
CA LEU A 93 -2.68 3.80 -0.08
C LEU A 93 -3.75 4.53 0.71
N GLY A 94 -4.80 3.82 1.11
CA GLY A 94 -5.84 4.38 1.96
C GLY A 94 -7.15 3.61 1.87
N PRO A 95 -8.11 3.88 2.78
CA PRO A 95 -9.40 3.22 2.77
C PRO A 95 -10.24 3.63 1.57
N ASN A 96 -11.35 2.93 1.36
CA ASN A 96 -12.33 3.34 0.36
C ASN A 96 -12.92 4.71 0.72
N GLY A 97 -12.92 5.62 -0.27
CA GLY A 97 -13.36 7.00 -0.06
C GLY A 97 -12.28 7.98 0.42
N ALA A 98 -11.04 7.53 0.65
CA ALA A 98 -9.92 8.40 1.06
C ALA A 98 -9.49 9.44 0.01
N GLY A 99 -9.96 9.31 -1.24
CA GLY A 99 -9.62 10.24 -2.31
C GLY A 99 -8.68 9.69 -3.40
N LYS A 100 -8.20 8.44 -3.29
CA LYS A 100 -7.22 7.82 -4.20
C LYS A 100 -7.58 7.97 -5.69
N THR A 101 -8.71 7.41 -6.12
CA THR A 101 -9.21 7.53 -7.51
C THR A 101 -9.44 8.98 -7.93
N THR A 102 -9.88 9.85 -6.99
CA THR A 102 -10.07 11.28 -7.29
C THR A 102 -8.72 11.95 -7.55
N THR A 103 -7.68 11.62 -6.80
CA THR A 103 -6.32 12.11 -7.03
C THR A 103 -5.79 11.67 -8.40
N VAL A 104 -5.94 10.37 -8.75
CA VAL A 104 -5.59 9.86 -10.09
C VAL A 104 -6.32 10.64 -11.20
N ARG A 105 -7.63 10.85 -11.06
CA ARG A 105 -8.41 11.61 -12.05
C ARG A 105 -7.99 13.07 -12.14
N THR A 106 -7.56 13.68 -11.03
CA THR A 106 -7.06 15.06 -11.01
C THR A 106 -5.71 15.14 -11.74
N LEU A 107 -4.75 14.31 -11.37
CA LEU A 107 -3.43 14.27 -12.01
C LEU A 107 -3.51 13.84 -13.48
N GLY A 108 -4.45 12.97 -13.80
CA GLY A 108 -4.75 12.53 -15.16
C GLY A 108 -5.57 13.52 -15.99
N THR A 109 -5.77 14.75 -15.53
CA THR A 109 -6.48 15.84 -16.22
C THR A 109 -7.96 15.61 -16.50
N LEU A 110 -8.59 14.59 -15.85
CA LEU A 110 -10.02 14.30 -16.03
C LEU A 110 -10.91 15.25 -15.22
N ILE A 111 -10.39 15.76 -14.11
CA ILE A 111 -11.06 16.76 -13.27
C ILE A 111 -10.04 17.82 -12.83
N ALA A 112 -10.45 19.08 -12.78
CA ALA A 112 -9.59 20.16 -12.30
C ALA A 112 -9.43 20.10 -10.76
N PRO A 113 -8.24 20.40 -10.20
CA PRO A 113 -8.07 20.58 -8.76
C PRO A 113 -8.87 21.80 -8.27
N THR A 114 -9.15 21.85 -6.97
CA THR A 114 -9.77 23.00 -6.31
C THR A 114 -8.70 23.93 -5.72
N SER A 115 -7.59 23.37 -5.26
CA SER A 115 -6.46 24.07 -4.64
C SER A 115 -5.14 23.40 -5.01
N GLY A 116 -4.04 24.12 -4.76
CA GLY A 116 -2.68 23.63 -4.98
C GLY A 116 -2.27 23.58 -6.45
N SER A 117 -1.13 22.97 -6.69
CA SER A 117 -0.54 22.82 -8.03
C SER A 117 0.08 21.43 -8.20
N ALA A 118 0.28 21.01 -9.44
CA ALA A 118 0.99 19.78 -9.75
C ALA A 118 1.75 19.90 -11.07
N THR A 119 2.75 19.04 -11.24
CA THR A 119 3.47 18.84 -12.51
C THR A 119 3.40 17.36 -12.84
N VAL A 120 3.04 17.00 -14.05
CA VAL A 120 2.88 15.62 -14.52
C VAL A 120 3.69 15.45 -15.81
N ALA A 121 4.60 14.48 -15.83
CA ALA A 121 5.53 14.26 -16.94
C ALA A 121 6.26 15.55 -17.36
N GLY A 122 6.69 16.36 -16.37
CA GLY A 122 7.39 17.63 -16.59
C GLY A 122 6.52 18.79 -17.05
N ILE A 123 5.17 18.63 -17.09
CA ILE A 123 4.22 19.64 -17.58
C ILE A 123 3.32 20.10 -16.44
N ALA A 124 3.19 21.42 -16.25
CA ALA A 124 2.31 21.99 -15.24
C ALA A 124 0.83 21.61 -15.48
N LEU A 125 0.16 21.16 -14.42
CA LEU A 125 -1.25 20.76 -14.46
C LEU A 125 -2.15 21.99 -14.54
N THR A 126 -2.40 22.44 -15.76
CA THR A 126 -3.32 23.54 -16.07
C THR A 126 -4.36 23.09 -17.10
N PRO A 127 -5.51 23.77 -17.24
CA PRO A 127 -6.50 23.45 -18.27
C PRO A 127 -5.91 23.41 -19.68
N ASP A 128 -5.02 24.34 -20.00
CA ASP A 128 -4.43 24.48 -21.34
C ASP A 128 -3.46 23.34 -21.67
N ASN A 129 -2.78 22.81 -20.67
CA ASN A 129 -1.79 21.75 -20.83
C ASN A 129 -2.38 20.34 -20.84
N GLY A 130 -3.69 20.19 -20.62
CA GLY A 130 -4.32 18.88 -20.42
C GLY A 130 -4.11 17.90 -21.59
N VAL A 131 -4.10 18.39 -22.85
CA VAL A 131 -3.86 17.56 -24.04
C VAL A 131 -2.43 17.05 -24.05
N GLU A 132 -1.46 17.93 -23.78
CA GLU A 132 -0.04 17.58 -23.82
C GLU A 132 0.32 16.59 -22.69
N ILE A 133 -0.25 16.78 -21.50
CA ILE A 133 -0.12 15.82 -20.40
C ILE A 133 -0.66 14.44 -20.83
N ARG A 134 -1.88 14.35 -21.39
CA ARG A 134 -2.50 13.09 -21.82
C ARG A 134 -1.72 12.35 -22.90
N ARG A 135 -0.90 13.04 -23.70
CA ARG A 135 0.00 12.41 -24.66
C ARG A 135 1.17 11.66 -23.99
N ARG A 136 1.50 12.01 -22.74
CA ARG A 136 2.65 11.44 -21.99
C ARG A 136 2.27 10.50 -20.89
N ILE A 137 0.98 10.38 -20.60
CA ILE A 137 0.49 9.52 -19.52
C ILE A 137 -0.50 8.49 -20.05
N SER A 138 -0.71 7.44 -19.25
CA SER A 138 -1.86 6.55 -19.41
C SER A 138 -2.50 6.25 -18.08
N ILE A 139 -3.82 5.98 -18.11
CA ILE A 139 -4.58 5.62 -16.92
C ILE A 139 -5.24 4.27 -17.17
N MET A 140 -4.97 3.31 -16.29
CA MET A 140 -5.72 2.07 -16.20
C MET A 140 -6.69 2.17 -15.02
N PRO A 141 -8.00 2.34 -15.27
CA PRO A 141 -8.99 2.39 -14.19
C PRO A 141 -9.25 1.00 -13.62
N GLU A 142 -9.78 0.92 -12.39
CA GLU A 142 -10.18 -0.32 -11.72
C GLU A 142 -11.05 -1.24 -12.61
N SER A 143 -12.03 -0.64 -13.33
CA SER A 143 -12.84 -1.35 -14.32
C SER A 143 -12.28 -1.14 -15.72
N PRO A 144 -11.82 -2.19 -16.42
CA PRO A 144 -11.10 -2.07 -17.69
C PRO A 144 -11.85 -1.34 -18.81
N GLY A 145 -13.19 -1.39 -18.85
CA GLY A 145 -13.98 -0.73 -19.89
C GLY A 145 -13.69 -1.26 -21.30
N LEU A 146 -13.54 -2.57 -21.46
CA LEU A 146 -13.26 -3.22 -22.75
C LEU A 146 -14.56 -3.48 -23.54
N TYR A 147 -14.46 -3.46 -24.86
CA TYR A 147 -15.53 -3.89 -25.77
C TYR A 147 -15.56 -5.43 -25.79
N LEU A 148 -16.47 -6.04 -25.02
CA LEU A 148 -16.50 -7.48 -24.78
C LEU A 148 -16.76 -8.35 -26.03
N ARG A 149 -17.37 -7.76 -27.06
CA ARG A 149 -17.67 -8.45 -28.33
C ARG A 149 -16.51 -8.43 -29.32
N LEU A 150 -15.58 -7.51 -29.14
CA LEU A 150 -14.39 -7.41 -29.97
C LEU A 150 -13.30 -8.36 -29.49
N SER A 151 -12.45 -8.80 -30.41
CA SER A 151 -11.23 -9.51 -30.08
C SER A 151 -10.24 -8.61 -29.33
N VAL A 152 -9.23 -9.22 -28.74
CA VAL A 152 -8.16 -8.47 -28.04
C VAL A 152 -7.50 -7.48 -29.00
N THR A 153 -7.11 -7.94 -30.19
CA THR A 153 -6.50 -7.07 -31.22
C THR A 153 -7.43 -5.94 -31.65
N GLU A 154 -8.70 -6.22 -31.93
CA GLU A 154 -9.67 -5.19 -32.33
C GLU A 154 -9.89 -4.14 -31.22
N ASN A 155 -9.93 -4.57 -29.94
CA ASN A 155 -9.99 -3.63 -28.81
C ASN A 155 -8.78 -2.69 -28.82
N LEU A 156 -7.59 -3.25 -28.92
CA LEU A 156 -6.34 -2.45 -28.90
C LEU A 156 -6.22 -1.55 -30.12
N ALA A 157 -6.59 -2.04 -31.32
CA ALA A 157 -6.58 -1.26 -32.54
C ALA A 157 -7.53 -0.06 -32.45
N CYS A 158 -8.76 -0.27 -31.95
CA CYS A 158 -9.72 0.83 -31.73
C CYS A 158 -9.13 1.95 -30.86
N PHE A 159 -8.41 1.61 -29.78
CA PHE A 159 -7.79 2.61 -28.91
C PHE A 159 -6.50 3.20 -29.53
N ALA A 160 -5.73 2.41 -30.29
CA ALA A 160 -4.56 2.93 -31.01
C ALA A 160 -4.95 3.99 -32.03
N ASP A 161 -6.05 3.77 -32.75
CA ASP A 161 -6.65 4.74 -33.69
C ASP A 161 -7.15 5.98 -32.95
N LEU A 162 -7.85 5.80 -31.82
CA LEU A 162 -8.35 6.92 -31.03
C LEU A 162 -7.23 7.81 -30.43
N TYR A 163 -6.07 7.21 -30.15
CA TYR A 163 -4.89 7.93 -29.67
C TYR A 163 -4.06 8.52 -30.81
N GLU A 164 -4.47 8.34 -32.07
CA GLU A 164 -3.70 8.76 -33.25
C GLU A 164 -2.26 8.19 -33.19
N ALA A 165 -2.14 6.95 -32.70
CA ALA A 165 -0.85 6.35 -32.43
C ALA A 165 -0.09 6.13 -33.76
N PRO A 166 1.19 6.53 -33.88
CA PRO A 166 1.98 6.24 -35.07
C PRO A 166 2.23 4.72 -35.16
N ASN A 167 2.08 4.14 -36.35
CA ASN A 167 2.24 2.71 -36.63
C ASN A 167 1.36 1.84 -35.69
N PRO A 168 0.02 1.99 -35.72
CA PRO A 168 -0.86 1.37 -34.73
C PRO A 168 -0.72 -0.16 -34.65
N GLY A 169 -0.48 -0.85 -35.77
CA GLY A 169 -0.26 -2.30 -35.78
C GLY A 169 0.97 -2.72 -34.96
N ASP A 170 2.12 -2.06 -35.18
CA ASP A 170 3.34 -2.36 -34.43
C ASP A 170 3.18 -2.09 -32.93
N ARG A 171 2.42 -1.06 -32.57
CA ARG A 171 2.12 -0.74 -31.16
C ARG A 171 1.23 -1.79 -30.52
N VAL A 172 0.20 -2.23 -31.21
CA VAL A 172 -0.68 -3.32 -30.75
C VAL A 172 0.13 -4.59 -30.51
N ASP A 173 0.99 -4.96 -31.47
CA ASP A 173 1.83 -6.16 -31.36
C ASP A 173 2.83 -6.06 -30.21
N ARG A 174 3.44 -4.90 -30.01
CA ARG A 174 4.35 -4.67 -28.85
C ARG A 174 3.58 -4.76 -27.52
N ALA A 175 2.43 -4.12 -27.46
CA ALA A 175 1.59 -4.13 -26.25
C ALA A 175 1.12 -5.56 -25.91
N LEU A 176 0.70 -6.35 -26.90
CA LEU A 176 0.33 -7.76 -26.71
C LEU A 176 1.47 -8.62 -26.19
N ARG A 177 2.68 -8.44 -26.73
CA ARG A 177 3.88 -9.14 -26.25
C ARG A 177 4.24 -8.73 -24.81
N ALA A 178 4.17 -7.43 -24.51
CA ALA A 178 4.51 -6.90 -23.20
C ALA A 178 3.64 -7.48 -22.07
N VAL A 179 2.39 -7.87 -22.37
CA VAL A 179 1.47 -8.45 -21.38
C VAL A 179 1.24 -9.96 -21.56
N ASN A 180 2.05 -10.63 -22.38
CA ASN A 180 1.96 -12.07 -22.68
C ASN A 180 0.56 -12.49 -23.17
N LEU A 181 -0.01 -11.78 -24.15
CA LEU A 181 -1.30 -12.05 -24.78
C LEU A 181 -1.24 -12.24 -26.31
N ALA A 182 -0.06 -12.38 -26.88
CA ALA A 182 0.09 -12.52 -28.33
C ALA A 182 -0.62 -13.78 -28.89
N ASP A 183 -0.62 -14.86 -28.14
CA ASP A 183 -1.29 -16.13 -28.47
C ASP A 183 -2.83 -16.07 -28.36
N ARG A 184 -3.36 -15.02 -27.72
CA ARG A 184 -4.79 -14.79 -27.50
C ARG A 184 -5.33 -13.56 -28.23
N ALA A 185 -4.58 -13.05 -29.20
CA ALA A 185 -4.88 -11.82 -29.92
C ALA A 185 -6.26 -11.86 -30.62
N SER A 186 -6.68 -13.04 -31.10
CA SER A 186 -7.97 -13.26 -31.76
C SER A 186 -9.14 -13.61 -30.82
N ASP A 187 -8.88 -13.87 -29.53
CA ASP A 187 -9.92 -14.22 -28.58
C ASP A 187 -10.83 -13.01 -28.32
N ALA A 188 -12.15 -13.24 -28.26
CA ALA A 188 -13.08 -12.19 -27.84
C ALA A 188 -12.83 -11.80 -26.39
N CYS A 189 -12.77 -10.50 -26.06
CA CYS A 189 -12.53 -10.03 -24.71
C CYS A 189 -13.55 -10.53 -23.69
N GLY A 190 -14.79 -10.80 -24.12
CA GLY A 190 -15.85 -11.34 -23.27
C GLY A 190 -15.60 -12.77 -22.80
N SER A 191 -14.86 -13.59 -23.56
CA SER A 191 -14.52 -14.98 -23.19
C SER A 191 -13.33 -15.08 -22.24
N LEU A 192 -12.58 -14.01 -22.05
CA LEU A 192 -11.38 -13.98 -21.20
C LEU A 192 -11.75 -13.99 -19.71
N SER A 193 -10.87 -14.58 -18.89
CA SER A 193 -10.93 -14.44 -17.43
C SER A 193 -10.77 -12.98 -17.02
N LYS A 194 -11.12 -12.64 -15.76
CA LYS A 194 -10.95 -11.28 -15.23
C LYS A 194 -9.46 -10.85 -15.29
N GLY A 195 -8.53 -11.75 -14.94
CA GLY A 195 -7.10 -11.48 -14.98
C GLY A 195 -6.59 -11.21 -16.41
N LEU A 196 -7.03 -11.99 -17.38
CA LEU A 196 -6.67 -11.76 -18.79
C LEU A 196 -7.25 -10.43 -19.29
N ARG A 197 -8.47 -10.06 -18.93
CA ARG A 197 -9.05 -8.75 -19.26
C ARG A 197 -8.25 -7.60 -18.63
N GLN A 198 -7.72 -7.80 -17.42
CA GLN A 198 -6.86 -6.81 -16.77
C GLN A 198 -5.55 -6.64 -17.53
N ARG A 199 -4.96 -7.73 -18.05
CA ARG A 199 -3.78 -7.65 -18.93
C ARG A 199 -4.09 -6.93 -20.24
N VAL A 200 -5.29 -7.12 -20.85
CA VAL A 200 -5.72 -6.34 -22.02
C VAL A 200 -5.82 -4.86 -21.70
N ALA A 201 -6.36 -4.50 -20.51
CA ALA A 201 -6.41 -3.10 -20.07
C ALA A 201 -5.01 -2.50 -19.88
N LEU A 202 -4.06 -3.28 -19.35
CA LEU A 202 -2.67 -2.86 -19.23
C LEU A 202 -2.04 -2.69 -20.62
N ALA A 203 -2.25 -3.65 -21.56
CA ALA A 203 -1.80 -3.51 -22.94
C ALA A 203 -2.33 -2.23 -23.61
N ARG A 204 -3.64 -1.92 -23.39
CA ARG A 204 -4.23 -0.67 -23.87
C ARG A 204 -3.52 0.58 -23.30
N ALA A 205 -3.19 0.57 -22.02
CA ALA A 205 -2.48 1.67 -21.40
C ALA A 205 -1.06 1.87 -21.96
N LEU A 206 -0.43 0.80 -22.47
CA LEU A 206 0.90 0.84 -23.08
C LEU A 206 0.90 1.32 -24.54
N LEU A 207 -0.24 1.39 -25.23
CA LEU A 207 -0.33 1.86 -26.61
C LEU A 207 0.22 3.27 -26.82
N ASN A 208 0.18 4.10 -25.78
CA ASN A 208 0.61 5.50 -25.84
C ASN A 208 2.07 5.71 -25.42
N ASP A 209 2.86 4.64 -25.19
CA ASP A 209 4.24 4.71 -24.65
C ASP A 209 4.37 5.72 -23.48
N PRO A 210 3.61 5.55 -22.37
CA PRO A 210 3.50 6.56 -21.33
C PRO A 210 4.80 6.74 -20.55
N GLN A 211 5.15 7.98 -20.21
CA GLN A 211 6.19 8.31 -19.24
C GLN A 211 5.72 8.08 -17.80
N VAL A 212 4.44 8.33 -17.55
CA VAL A 212 3.79 8.07 -16.25
C VAL A 212 2.53 7.22 -16.48
N LEU A 213 2.48 6.08 -15.81
CA LEU A 213 1.37 5.13 -15.85
C LEU A 213 0.62 5.15 -14.53
N PHE A 214 -0.64 5.57 -14.55
CA PHE A 214 -1.55 5.49 -13.40
C PHE A 214 -2.29 4.16 -13.42
N LEU A 215 -2.20 3.39 -12.33
CA LEU A 215 -2.87 2.12 -12.13
C LEU A 215 -3.84 2.26 -10.93
N ASP A 216 -5.14 2.28 -11.20
CA ASP A 216 -6.15 2.41 -10.15
C ASP A 216 -6.67 1.02 -9.77
N GLU A 217 -6.21 0.49 -8.61
CA GLU A 217 -6.57 -0.82 -8.07
C GLU A 217 -6.35 -1.97 -9.08
N PRO A 218 -5.14 -2.15 -9.66
CA PRO A 218 -4.90 -3.01 -10.82
C PRO A 218 -5.19 -4.50 -10.60
N THR A 219 -5.21 -4.97 -9.35
CA THR A 219 -5.46 -6.37 -8.98
C THR A 219 -6.79 -6.57 -8.26
N SER A 220 -7.65 -5.53 -8.21
CA SER A 220 -8.94 -5.60 -7.53
C SER A 220 -9.80 -6.78 -8.01
N GLY A 221 -10.16 -7.67 -7.06
CA GLY A 221 -11.00 -8.84 -7.31
C GLY A 221 -10.39 -9.88 -8.26
N LEU A 222 -9.07 -9.93 -8.41
CA LEU A 222 -8.34 -11.03 -9.02
C LEU A 222 -8.06 -12.12 -7.98
N ASP A 223 -7.98 -13.36 -8.45
CA ASP A 223 -7.44 -14.45 -7.66
C ASP A 223 -5.91 -14.26 -7.47
N PRO A 224 -5.29 -14.95 -6.48
CA PRO A 224 -3.87 -14.75 -6.17
C PRO A 224 -2.92 -15.02 -7.34
N VAL A 225 -3.26 -15.98 -8.22
CA VAL A 225 -2.41 -16.32 -9.38
C VAL A 225 -2.45 -15.19 -10.40
N ALA A 226 -3.66 -14.76 -10.78
CA ALA A 226 -3.85 -13.65 -11.71
C ALA A 226 -3.26 -12.33 -11.17
N ALA A 227 -3.36 -12.08 -9.86
CA ALA A 227 -2.76 -10.91 -9.23
C ALA A 227 -1.23 -10.95 -9.35
N ARG A 228 -0.60 -12.10 -9.06
CA ARG A 228 0.86 -12.27 -9.21
C ARG A 228 1.32 -12.02 -10.64
N ASP A 229 0.59 -12.52 -11.64
CA ASP A 229 0.91 -12.29 -13.04
C ASP A 229 0.88 -10.78 -13.40
N VAL A 230 -0.09 -10.02 -12.86
CA VAL A 230 -0.15 -8.56 -13.05
C VAL A 230 1.01 -7.87 -12.32
N HIS A 231 1.39 -8.33 -11.12
CA HIS A 231 2.56 -7.81 -10.41
C HIS A 231 3.85 -7.99 -11.21
N GLU A 232 4.06 -9.17 -11.82
CA GLU A 232 5.23 -9.44 -12.67
C GLU A 232 5.29 -8.50 -13.88
N LEU A 233 4.13 -8.17 -14.46
CA LEU A 233 4.05 -7.19 -15.55
C LEU A 233 4.38 -5.76 -15.08
N ILE A 234 3.90 -5.35 -13.90
CA ILE A 234 4.23 -4.05 -13.30
C ILE A 234 5.74 -3.96 -13.04
N ASP A 235 6.35 -5.01 -12.48
CA ASP A 235 7.80 -5.08 -12.26
C ASP A 235 8.60 -5.02 -13.59
N ALA A 236 8.10 -5.64 -14.65
CA ALA A 236 8.74 -5.55 -15.97
C ALA A 236 8.67 -4.13 -16.53
N LEU A 237 7.55 -3.43 -16.37
CA LEU A 237 7.38 -2.04 -16.80
C LEU A 237 8.29 -1.10 -16.00
N ARG A 238 8.40 -1.29 -14.67
CA ARG A 238 9.36 -0.57 -13.83
C ARG A 238 10.78 -0.71 -14.36
N ARG A 239 11.22 -1.94 -14.63
CA ARG A 239 12.57 -2.22 -15.18
C ARG A 239 12.80 -1.59 -16.55
N SER A 240 11.75 -1.32 -17.33
CA SER A 240 11.84 -0.60 -18.59
C SER A 240 11.87 0.93 -18.44
N GLY A 241 11.83 1.45 -17.20
CA GLY A 241 11.93 2.87 -16.89
C GLY A 241 10.60 3.64 -16.86
N VAL A 242 9.46 2.95 -16.92
CA VAL A 242 8.13 3.58 -16.77
C VAL A 242 7.93 4.00 -15.33
N THR A 243 7.56 5.26 -15.09
CA THR A 243 7.14 5.74 -13.78
C THR A 243 5.71 5.30 -13.51
N ILE A 244 5.45 4.69 -12.35
CA ILE A 244 4.16 4.09 -12.03
C ILE A 244 3.58 4.73 -10.78
N PHE A 245 2.36 5.28 -10.89
CA PHE A 245 1.53 5.70 -9.77
C PHE A 245 0.46 4.64 -9.54
N LEU A 246 0.56 3.89 -8.46
CA LEU A 246 -0.31 2.77 -8.13
C LEU A 246 -1.25 3.14 -6.98
N THR A 247 -2.57 3.00 -7.15
CA THR A 247 -3.48 3.02 -6.01
C THR A 247 -3.86 1.61 -5.61
N THR A 248 -3.87 1.34 -4.32
CA THR A 248 -4.37 0.07 -3.78
C THR A 248 -4.83 0.25 -2.33
N HIS A 249 -5.71 -0.63 -1.89
CA HIS A 249 -6.05 -0.82 -0.48
C HIS A 249 -5.40 -2.09 0.10
N ARG A 250 -4.64 -2.83 -0.73
CA ARG A 250 -3.93 -4.07 -0.36
C ARG A 250 -2.50 -3.72 0.01
N LEU A 251 -2.22 -3.72 1.31
CA LEU A 251 -0.93 -3.28 1.85
C LEU A 251 0.22 -4.21 1.47
N GLU A 252 -0.03 -5.53 1.41
CA GLU A 252 0.93 -6.53 0.92
C GLU A 252 1.36 -6.28 -0.55
N GLU A 253 0.43 -5.81 -1.39
CA GLU A 253 0.72 -5.44 -2.77
C GLU A 253 1.68 -4.25 -2.83
N ALA A 254 1.41 -3.25 -1.99
CA ALA A 254 2.24 -2.06 -1.92
C ALA A 254 3.64 -2.35 -1.38
N GLU A 255 3.77 -3.20 -0.33
CA GLU A 255 5.07 -3.65 0.19
C GLU A 255 5.91 -4.34 -0.89
N ARG A 256 5.26 -5.14 -1.72
CA ARG A 256 5.94 -5.91 -2.76
C ARG A 256 6.38 -5.08 -3.95
N LEU A 257 5.57 -4.12 -4.40
CA LEU A 257 5.74 -3.44 -5.68
C LEU A 257 6.32 -2.05 -5.57
N CYS A 258 6.05 -1.35 -4.47
CA CYS A 258 6.32 0.08 -4.40
C CYS A 258 7.70 0.39 -3.80
N ASP A 259 8.42 1.32 -4.42
CA ASP A 259 9.66 1.87 -3.87
C ASP A 259 9.36 2.77 -2.67
N ARG A 260 8.29 3.58 -2.79
CA ARG A 260 7.76 4.43 -1.74
C ARG A 260 6.24 4.37 -1.74
N VAL A 261 5.67 4.61 -0.57
CA VAL A 261 4.22 4.63 -0.37
C VAL A 261 3.79 5.92 0.31
N ALA A 262 2.59 6.38 -0.04
CA ALA A 262 1.89 7.46 0.64
C ALA A 262 0.60 6.91 1.24
N ILE A 263 0.33 7.15 2.51
CA ILE A 263 -0.92 6.77 3.18
C ILE A 263 -1.83 7.99 3.22
N LEU A 264 -2.99 7.86 2.57
CA LEU A 264 -4.00 8.90 2.45
C LEU A 264 -5.25 8.56 3.25
N ASN A 265 -5.73 9.52 4.03
CA ASN A 265 -7.07 9.51 4.63
C ASN A 265 -7.67 10.92 4.53
N THR A 266 -8.14 11.30 3.33
CA THR A 266 -8.53 12.66 2.91
C THR A 266 -7.34 13.62 2.85
N THR A 267 -6.45 13.58 3.82
CA THR A 267 -5.14 14.26 3.86
C THR A 267 -4.03 13.22 3.83
N LEU A 268 -2.84 13.66 3.46
CA LEU A 268 -1.65 12.82 3.48
C LEU A 268 -1.19 12.61 4.93
N ARG A 269 -1.01 11.33 5.33
CA ARG A 269 -0.60 10.96 6.70
C ARG A 269 0.91 10.75 6.81
N THR A 270 1.46 10.03 5.86
CA THR A 270 2.90 9.76 5.80
C THR A 270 3.32 9.41 4.38
N ILE A 271 4.60 9.61 4.07
CA ILE A 271 5.26 9.13 2.85
C ILE A 271 6.62 8.54 3.25
N GLY A 272 6.97 7.40 2.68
CA GLY A 272 8.28 6.80 2.90
C GLY A 272 8.44 5.47 2.19
N ARG A 273 9.62 4.88 2.29
CA ARG A 273 9.82 3.49 1.91
C ARG A 273 9.07 2.60 2.91
N PRO A 274 8.47 1.49 2.50
CA PRO A 274 7.77 0.59 3.42
C PRO A 274 8.61 0.21 4.64
N ASP A 275 9.89 -0.13 4.44
CA ASP A 275 10.82 -0.49 5.51
C ASP A 275 11.07 0.67 6.49
N ASP A 276 11.33 1.88 5.96
CA ASP A 276 11.60 3.06 6.77
C ASP A 276 10.39 3.46 7.62
N LEU A 277 9.18 3.34 7.07
CA LEU A 277 7.94 3.61 7.80
C LEU A 277 7.72 2.63 8.95
N ARG A 278 8.07 1.36 8.77
CA ARG A 278 8.05 0.36 9.85
C ARG A 278 9.06 0.68 10.95
N ASP A 279 10.30 0.96 10.56
CA ASP A 279 11.39 1.27 11.50
C ASP A 279 11.15 2.58 12.28
N GLN A 280 10.39 3.53 11.72
CA GLN A 280 10.01 4.78 12.39
C GLN A 280 8.91 4.61 13.44
N LEU A 281 7.94 3.73 13.18
CA LEU A 281 6.76 3.56 14.04
C LEU A 281 6.91 2.44 15.05
N PHE A 282 7.69 1.41 14.73
CA PHE A 282 7.84 0.24 15.58
C PHE A 282 9.29 0.03 16.01
N ALA A 283 9.47 -0.20 17.31
CA ALA A 283 10.75 -0.65 17.84
C ALA A 283 11.06 -2.06 17.30
N LYS A 284 12.33 -2.32 17.00
CA LYS A 284 12.77 -3.69 16.65
C LYS A 284 12.53 -4.59 17.84
N THR A 285 11.91 -5.73 17.60
CA THR A 285 11.63 -6.70 18.65
C THR A 285 12.06 -8.11 18.26
N LEU A 286 12.47 -8.91 19.25
CA LEU A 286 12.68 -10.34 19.12
C LEU A 286 11.54 -11.06 19.83
N THR A 287 10.92 -12.04 19.15
CA THR A 287 9.99 -12.97 19.75
C THR A 287 10.69 -14.27 20.08
N VAL A 288 10.49 -14.75 21.30
CA VAL A 288 11.03 -16.02 21.80
C VAL A 288 9.87 -16.90 22.23
N ARG A 289 9.85 -18.15 21.77
CA ARG A 289 8.91 -19.18 22.25
C ARG A 289 9.68 -20.35 22.81
N THR A 290 9.32 -20.80 24.03
CA THR A 290 9.92 -21.93 24.70
C THR A 290 8.91 -23.08 24.81
N LEU A 291 9.42 -24.31 25.02
CA LEU A 291 8.57 -25.51 25.18
C LEU A 291 7.78 -25.46 26.49
N ILE A 292 8.42 -24.97 27.55
CA ILE A 292 7.83 -24.76 28.89
C ILE A 292 8.09 -23.31 29.31
N PRO A 293 7.26 -22.72 30.19
CA PRO A 293 7.52 -21.41 30.73
C PRO A 293 8.89 -21.30 31.40
N LEU A 294 9.59 -20.16 31.21
CA LEU A 294 10.82 -19.88 31.95
C LEU A 294 10.48 -19.64 33.42
N SER A 295 11.24 -20.24 34.33
CA SER A 295 11.04 -20.04 35.78
C SER A 295 11.36 -18.64 36.23
N GLU A 296 12.41 -18.03 35.68
CA GLU A 296 12.91 -16.68 36.02
C GLU A 296 13.29 -15.90 34.75
N PRO A 297 12.30 -15.47 33.92
CA PRO A 297 12.57 -14.75 32.67
C PRO A 297 13.42 -13.48 32.88
N GLY A 298 13.21 -12.80 34.02
CA GLY A 298 13.96 -11.59 34.37
C GLY A 298 15.45 -11.81 34.51
N ARG A 299 15.87 -13.00 34.96
CA ARG A 299 17.32 -13.35 35.03
C ARG A 299 17.89 -13.72 33.68
N VAL A 300 17.08 -14.33 32.83
CA VAL A 300 17.49 -14.77 31.50
C VAL A 300 17.72 -13.59 30.58
N PHE A 301 16.82 -12.59 30.65
CA PHE A 301 16.81 -11.45 29.72
C PHE A 301 17.44 -10.15 30.30
N ALA A 302 17.78 -10.13 31.59
CA ALA A 302 18.44 -8.98 32.20
C ALA A 302 19.86 -8.79 31.66
N ASP A 303 20.22 -7.54 31.46
CA ASP A 303 21.58 -7.09 31.12
C ASP A 303 22.20 -7.76 29.87
N LEU A 304 21.36 -8.23 28.93
CA LEU A 304 21.83 -8.77 27.66
C LEU A 304 22.21 -7.63 26.69
N PRO A 305 23.27 -7.81 25.90
CA PRO A 305 23.67 -6.83 24.89
C PRO A 305 22.54 -6.51 23.92
N ALA A 306 22.29 -5.21 23.67
CA ALA A 306 21.28 -4.70 22.73
C ALA A 306 19.83 -5.11 23.06
N VAL A 307 19.54 -5.57 24.28
CA VAL A 307 18.17 -5.81 24.79
C VAL A 307 17.80 -4.64 25.70
N ASP A 308 16.81 -3.83 25.28
CA ASP A 308 16.37 -2.64 26.00
C ASP A 308 15.28 -2.94 27.03
N GLY A 309 14.56 -4.05 26.82
CA GLY A 309 13.51 -4.50 27.72
C GLY A 309 12.84 -5.80 27.23
N TRP A 310 11.99 -6.38 28.06
CA TRP A 310 11.22 -7.55 27.67
C TRP A 310 9.85 -7.57 28.34
N ARG A 311 8.93 -8.31 27.74
CA ARG A 311 7.62 -8.63 28.32
C ARG A 311 7.25 -10.08 28.03
N GLN A 312 6.41 -10.66 28.87
CA GLN A 312 5.82 -11.96 28.61
C GLN A 312 4.50 -11.77 27.83
N ASP A 313 4.35 -12.50 26.72
CA ASP A 313 3.19 -12.45 25.85
C ASP A 313 2.55 -13.85 25.79
N GLY A 314 1.85 -14.19 26.88
CA GLY A 314 1.34 -15.55 27.09
C GLY A 314 2.24 -16.40 28.00
N ALA A 315 1.92 -17.70 28.14
CA ALA A 315 2.60 -18.57 29.11
C ALA A 315 4.04 -18.91 28.72
N ARG A 316 4.35 -18.94 27.42
CA ARG A 316 5.62 -19.47 26.87
C ARG A 316 6.25 -18.56 25.82
N ASP A 317 5.65 -17.42 25.58
CA ASP A 317 6.06 -16.45 24.57
C ASP A 317 6.59 -15.20 25.26
N TYR A 318 7.72 -14.68 24.75
CA TYR A 318 8.41 -13.51 25.28
C TYR A 318 8.73 -12.57 24.13
N VAL A 319 8.52 -11.29 24.32
CA VAL A 319 8.84 -10.23 23.36
C VAL A 319 9.90 -9.32 23.98
N LEU A 320 11.02 -9.20 23.30
CA LEU A 320 12.16 -8.38 23.73
C LEU A 320 12.27 -7.16 22.81
N ALA A 321 12.29 -5.97 23.38
CA ALA A 321 12.67 -4.75 22.67
C ALA A 321 14.18 -4.74 22.49
N VAL A 322 14.66 -4.51 21.26
CA VAL A 322 16.09 -4.59 20.94
C VAL A 322 16.52 -3.35 20.12
N SER A 323 17.71 -2.85 20.44
CA SER A 323 18.34 -1.76 19.66
C SER A 323 19.07 -2.30 18.42
N ASP A 324 19.58 -3.52 18.49
CA ASP A 324 20.24 -4.24 17.37
C ASP A 324 19.93 -5.73 17.46
N SER A 325 19.14 -6.24 16.53
CA SER A 325 18.74 -7.65 16.47
C SER A 325 19.92 -8.59 16.16
N THR A 326 20.92 -8.13 15.40
CA THR A 326 22.08 -8.95 15.03
C THR A 326 23.00 -9.21 16.22
N LEU A 327 23.04 -8.30 17.20
CA LEU A 327 23.73 -8.46 18.47
C LEU A 327 22.86 -9.18 19.51
N ALA A 328 21.59 -8.80 19.61
CA ALA A 328 20.66 -9.30 20.61
C ALA A 328 20.32 -10.80 20.40
N ALA A 329 20.01 -11.22 19.18
CA ALA A 329 19.52 -12.59 18.92
C ALA A 329 20.54 -13.68 19.35
N PRO A 330 21.85 -13.59 19.02
CA PRO A 330 22.83 -14.54 19.53
C PRO A 330 23.01 -14.50 21.05
N ALA A 331 22.91 -13.30 21.67
CA ALA A 331 23.02 -13.16 23.12
C ALA A 331 21.84 -13.80 23.85
N VAL A 332 20.62 -13.52 23.39
CA VAL A 332 19.37 -14.12 23.90
C VAL A 332 19.39 -15.64 23.74
N THR A 333 19.82 -16.14 22.57
CA THR A 333 19.93 -17.59 22.33
C THR A 333 20.87 -18.25 23.34
N ARG A 334 22.05 -17.70 23.55
CA ARG A 334 23.01 -18.25 24.54
C ARG A 334 22.45 -18.22 25.96
N ALA A 335 21.80 -17.13 26.36
CA ALA A 335 21.20 -17.01 27.69
C ALA A 335 20.10 -18.04 27.92
N LEU A 336 19.24 -18.28 26.94
CA LEU A 336 18.21 -19.32 26.99
C LEU A 336 18.79 -20.72 27.14
N VAL A 337 19.82 -21.07 26.35
CA VAL A 337 20.50 -22.34 26.43
C VAL A 337 21.18 -22.52 27.79
N GLN A 338 21.86 -21.49 28.32
CA GLN A 338 22.48 -21.50 29.64
C GLN A 338 21.46 -21.68 30.77
N ALA A 339 20.25 -21.13 30.59
CA ALA A 339 19.14 -21.30 31.52
C ALA A 339 18.47 -22.69 31.41
N GLY A 340 18.93 -23.56 30.50
CA GLY A 340 18.34 -24.91 30.27
C GLY A 340 16.97 -24.86 29.59
N ALA A 341 16.66 -23.78 28.87
CA ALA A 341 15.38 -23.62 28.19
C ALA A 341 15.36 -24.36 26.84
N ASP A 342 14.31 -25.13 26.60
CA ASP A 342 14.01 -25.71 25.29
C ASP A 342 13.36 -24.66 24.39
N VAL A 343 14.16 -24.08 23.47
CA VAL A 343 13.73 -23.04 22.58
C VAL A 343 13.01 -23.64 21.35
N LEU A 344 11.76 -23.26 21.12
CA LEU A 344 10.98 -23.65 19.95
C LEU A 344 11.20 -22.69 18.77
N SER A 345 11.28 -21.40 19.05
CA SER A 345 11.58 -20.40 18.05
C SER A 345 12.19 -19.14 18.67
N ILE A 346 13.05 -18.50 17.92
CA ILE A 346 13.54 -17.15 18.15
C ILE A 346 13.59 -16.45 16.79
N GLY A 347 13.06 -15.26 16.69
CA GLY A 347 13.02 -14.50 15.43
C GLY A 347 12.68 -13.05 15.66
N GLU A 348 13.01 -12.21 14.68
CA GLU A 348 12.56 -10.84 14.66
C GLU A 348 11.05 -10.80 14.47
N SER A 349 10.39 -9.92 15.19
CA SER A 349 9.00 -9.56 14.90
C SER A 349 9.01 -8.61 13.74
N HIS A 350 8.49 -9.06 12.62
CA HIS A 350 8.33 -8.20 11.44
C HIS A 350 6.95 -7.54 11.52
N HIS A 351 6.96 -6.24 11.78
CA HIS A 351 5.76 -5.43 11.56
C HIS A 351 5.53 -5.28 10.05
N SER A 352 4.28 -5.38 9.64
CA SER A 352 3.85 -5.20 8.25
C SER A 352 3.49 -3.73 7.98
N LEU A 353 3.33 -3.37 6.72
CA LEU A 353 2.74 -2.08 6.37
C LEU A 353 1.29 -1.97 6.87
N GLU A 354 0.62 -3.11 7.13
CA GLU A 354 -0.71 -3.16 7.74
C GLU A 354 -0.68 -2.66 9.18
N ASP A 355 0.34 -3.02 9.97
CA ASP A 355 0.52 -2.51 11.32
C ASP A 355 0.74 -0.99 11.32
N VAL A 356 1.57 -0.49 10.39
CA VAL A 356 1.77 0.96 10.15
C VAL A 356 0.45 1.65 9.86
N TYR A 357 -0.33 1.08 8.95
CA TYR A 357 -1.62 1.64 8.53
C TYR A 357 -2.64 1.68 9.67
N LEU A 358 -2.74 0.59 10.44
CA LEU A 358 -3.66 0.50 11.58
C LEU A 358 -3.31 1.51 12.67
N GLU A 359 -2.02 1.69 12.95
CA GLU A 359 -1.57 2.67 13.95
C GLU A 359 -1.96 4.11 13.54
N LEU A 360 -1.70 4.49 12.28
CA LEU A 360 -2.04 5.81 11.77
C LEU A 360 -3.56 6.08 11.74
N ILE A 361 -4.38 5.05 11.50
CA ILE A 361 -5.84 5.20 11.54
C ILE A 361 -6.37 5.30 12.95
N ASN A 362 -5.80 4.54 13.91
CA ASN A 362 -6.18 4.62 15.32
C ASN A 362 -5.89 6.01 15.88
N GLU A 363 -4.74 6.62 15.55
CA GLU A 363 -4.44 8.01 15.91
C GLU A 363 -5.49 9.00 15.39
N ASP A 364 -6.01 8.79 14.18
CA ASP A 364 -7.06 9.62 13.59
C ASP A 364 -8.38 9.52 14.34
N GLU A 365 -8.75 8.32 14.74
CA GLU A 365 -10.00 8.09 15.51
C GLU A 365 -9.88 8.70 16.90
N GLU A 366 -8.73 8.58 17.56
CA GLU A 366 -8.49 9.20 18.86
C GLU A 366 -8.49 10.74 18.77
N ALA A 367 -7.89 11.31 17.73
CA ALA A 367 -7.89 12.74 17.50
C ALA A 367 -9.31 13.30 17.25
N ARG A 368 -10.19 12.51 16.62
CA ARG A 368 -11.61 12.89 16.39
C ARG A 368 -12.49 12.76 17.63
N ARG A 369 -12.08 11.98 18.63
CA ARG A 369 -12.83 11.79 19.90
C ARG A 369 -12.48 12.84 20.96
N ARG A 370 -11.37 13.56 20.79
CA ARG A 370 -10.93 14.69 21.62
C ARG A 370 -11.48 16.01 21.09
#